data_dc6ce0869d77feff3d1505977be68922
#
_entry.id   dc6ce0869d77feff3d1505977be68922
#
_cell.length_a   1.000
_cell.length_b   1.000
_cell.length_c   1.000
_cell.angle_alpha   90.00
_cell.angle_beta   90.00
_cell.angle_gamma   90.00
#
_symmetry.space_group_name_H-M   'P 1'
#
loop_
_entity.id
_entity.type
_entity.pdbx_description
1 polymer ?
#
loop_
_entity_poly.entity_id
_entity_poly.type
_entity_poly.pdbx_seq_one_letter_code
_entity_poly.pdbx_strand_id
1 'polypeptide(L)'
;MRRKILIGFCSGSLMWLAACGGSRHETTEKYYLVATNIKIPYWQSANTGLLRAAQQMGVKAEMVGPDTFDPKAEHDAFQHALAEKIKPAGIMVSAADPSVMQPDIDAAVGQGIPVITVDSDAPASKRLTFVGTDNYRAGLMGAQLAVKQLQGKGNVAIFTMPEQANLKDRLHGYHDGFETHLGIKIVETVDIKGDARIAFDHTQELVDKKIIDKIDGFICLEAIACPEVADVLDRNKIGGKVVVAMDTDQRTLEWIKKDRIAGTIAQKPFTMGFAGLGALDALHHYPPNPLEKPWAQDPLSPVATFIGTGELLVDKSNVDNFVSETSQK
;
A
#
# COMPACT_ATOMS: atom_id res chain seq x y z
N MET A 1 16.10 -84.04 -34.50
CA MET A 1 15.29 -82.79 -34.64
C MET A 1 15.65 -81.88 -33.52
N ARG A 2 16.50 -80.86 -33.79
CA ARG A 2 16.89 -79.85 -32.80
C ARG A 2 16.19 -78.56 -33.15
N ARG A 3 15.26 -78.10 -32.29
CA ARG A 3 14.61 -76.77 -32.38
C ARG A 3 15.55 -75.75 -31.83
N LYS A 4 15.96 -74.76 -32.61
CA LYS A 4 16.65 -73.58 -32.22
C LYS A 4 15.61 -72.52 -31.75
N ILE A 5 15.71 -72.06 -30.49
CA ILE A 5 14.93 -70.99 -29.97
C ILE A 5 15.71 -69.71 -30.27
N LEU A 6 15.11 -68.79 -31.06
CA LEU A 6 15.62 -67.44 -31.29
C LEU A 6 15.09 -66.55 -30.17
N ILE A 7 16.01 -66.03 -29.37
CA ILE A 7 15.69 -65.00 -28.37
C ILE A 7 15.90 -63.65 -29.06
N GLY A 8 14.80 -62.96 -29.36
CA GLY A 8 14.84 -61.58 -29.84
C GLY A 8 15.11 -60.62 -28.70
N PHE A 9 16.23 -59.90 -28.80
CA PHE A 9 16.56 -58.76 -27.92
C PHE A 9 15.75 -57.54 -28.40
N CYS A 10 14.70 -57.16 -27.68
CA CYS A 10 14.05 -55.86 -27.83
C CYS A 10 14.90 -54.82 -27.07
N SER A 11 15.72 -54.07 -27.82
CA SER A 11 16.37 -52.86 -27.31
C SER A 11 15.32 -51.76 -27.16
N GLY A 12 14.78 -51.63 -25.95
CA GLY A 12 13.95 -50.50 -25.57
C GLY A 12 14.79 -49.25 -25.48
N SER A 13 14.78 -48.40 -26.49
CA SER A 13 15.28 -47.02 -26.41
C SER A 13 14.41 -46.24 -25.43
N LEU A 14 14.88 -46.06 -24.18
CA LEU A 14 14.36 -45.05 -23.27
C LEU A 14 14.68 -43.65 -23.85
N MET A 15 13.72 -43.08 -24.58
CA MET A 15 13.74 -41.66 -24.87
C MET A 15 13.58 -40.92 -23.55
N TRP A 16 14.69 -40.39 -23.02
CA TRP A 16 14.67 -39.36 -22.02
C TRP A 16 14.06 -38.09 -22.65
N LEU A 17 12.77 -37.90 -22.43
CA LEU A 17 12.15 -36.57 -22.58
C LEU A 17 12.78 -35.68 -21.53
N ALA A 18 13.92 -35.06 -21.89
CA ALA A 18 14.37 -33.85 -21.19
C ALA A 18 13.28 -32.81 -21.41
N ALA A 19 12.36 -32.71 -20.47
CA ALA A 19 11.50 -31.54 -20.36
C ALA A 19 12.44 -30.37 -20.05
N CYS A 20 12.96 -29.71 -21.09
CA CYS A 20 13.52 -28.37 -21.00
C CYS A 20 12.36 -27.46 -20.67
N GLY A 21 11.96 -27.42 -19.39
CA GLY A 21 11.31 -26.27 -18.82
C GLY A 21 12.34 -25.16 -18.80
N GLY A 22 12.50 -24.44 -19.92
CA GLY A 22 13.25 -23.19 -19.92
C GLY A 22 12.66 -22.32 -18.82
N SER A 23 13.54 -21.66 -18.05
CA SER A 23 13.10 -20.63 -17.11
C SER A 23 12.15 -19.68 -17.86
N ARG A 24 10.95 -19.46 -17.33
CA ARG A 24 10.00 -18.50 -17.90
C ARG A 24 10.57 -17.08 -17.90
N HIS A 25 11.55 -16.83 -17.03
CA HIS A 25 12.15 -15.54 -16.77
C HIS A 25 13.61 -15.50 -17.25
N GLU A 26 14.01 -14.34 -17.73
CA GLU A 26 15.39 -14.07 -18.05
C GLU A 26 16.13 -13.51 -16.83
N THR A 27 17.41 -13.82 -16.68
CA THR A 27 18.25 -13.34 -15.56
C THR A 27 18.46 -11.82 -15.55
N THR A 28 18.10 -11.16 -16.65
CA THR A 28 18.18 -9.71 -16.84
C THR A 28 16.91 -8.99 -16.41
N GLU A 29 15.79 -9.70 -16.21
CA GLU A 29 14.53 -9.08 -15.79
C GLU A 29 14.70 -8.42 -14.41
N LYS A 30 14.43 -7.13 -14.37
CA LYS A 30 14.47 -6.33 -13.15
C LYS A 30 13.22 -5.47 -13.05
N TYR A 31 12.57 -5.55 -11.89
CA TYR A 31 11.38 -4.80 -11.55
C TYR A 31 11.70 -3.77 -10.47
N TYR A 32 10.99 -2.65 -10.49
CA TYR A 32 11.14 -1.60 -9.49
C TYR A 32 9.84 -1.36 -8.74
N LEU A 33 9.98 -1.07 -7.44
CA LEU A 33 8.96 -0.44 -6.63
C LEU A 33 9.43 0.96 -6.28
N VAL A 34 8.80 1.98 -6.87
CA VAL A 34 9.05 3.38 -6.52
C VAL A 34 8.05 3.77 -5.42
N ALA A 35 8.57 4.10 -4.24
CA ALA A 35 7.79 4.32 -3.04
C ALA A 35 7.97 5.74 -2.49
N THR A 36 6.95 6.25 -1.81
CA THR A 36 6.88 7.64 -1.33
C THR A 36 7.80 7.94 -0.14
N ASN A 37 8.17 6.91 0.64
CA ASN A 37 9.02 7.01 1.84
C ASN A 37 9.57 5.61 2.20
N ILE A 38 10.77 5.30 1.73
CA ILE A 38 11.32 3.94 1.85
C ILE A 38 11.73 3.55 3.27
N LYS A 39 11.79 4.48 4.23
CA LYS A 39 12.30 4.22 5.60
C LYS A 39 11.24 3.78 6.60
N ILE A 40 9.97 4.05 6.36
CA ILE A 40 8.92 3.69 7.31
C ILE A 40 8.61 2.18 7.25
N PRO A 41 8.19 1.56 8.37
CA PRO A 41 7.89 0.13 8.47
C PRO A 41 6.90 -0.37 7.40
N TYR A 42 5.93 0.45 7.02
CA TYR A 42 4.95 0.17 5.98
C TYR A 42 5.64 -0.21 4.65
N TRP A 43 6.54 0.64 4.15
CA TRP A 43 7.25 0.39 2.90
C TRP A 43 8.29 -0.72 3.02
N GLN A 44 8.90 -0.92 4.19
CA GLN A 44 9.78 -2.05 4.44
C GLN A 44 9.02 -3.40 4.35
N SER A 45 7.76 -3.43 4.82
CA SER A 45 6.88 -4.59 4.66
C SER A 45 6.53 -4.84 3.20
N ALA A 46 6.19 -3.78 2.42
CA ALA A 46 5.94 -3.89 0.98
C ALA A 46 7.18 -4.42 0.23
N ASN A 47 8.37 -3.91 0.56
CA ASN A 47 9.63 -4.39 0.01
C ASN A 47 9.89 -5.87 0.33
N THR A 48 9.58 -6.30 1.55
CA THR A 48 9.71 -7.73 1.92
C THR A 48 8.82 -8.60 1.03
N GLY A 49 7.58 -8.17 0.76
CA GLY A 49 6.67 -8.85 -0.16
C GLY A 49 7.19 -8.88 -1.59
N LEU A 50 7.69 -7.74 -2.09
CA LEU A 50 8.33 -7.61 -3.41
C LEU A 50 9.48 -8.59 -3.57
N LEU A 51 10.45 -8.58 -2.63
CA LEU A 51 11.64 -9.43 -2.68
C LEU A 51 11.27 -10.92 -2.55
N ARG A 52 10.24 -11.25 -1.77
CA ARG A 52 9.74 -12.62 -1.66
C ARG A 52 9.17 -13.13 -2.99
N ALA A 53 8.38 -12.31 -3.68
CA ALA A 53 7.86 -12.65 -5.00
C ALA A 53 9.00 -12.78 -6.02
N ALA A 54 9.94 -11.83 -6.05
CA ALA A 54 11.10 -11.87 -6.94
C ALA A 54 11.93 -13.14 -6.75
N GLN A 55 12.17 -13.54 -5.50
CA GLN A 55 12.86 -14.79 -5.17
C GLN A 55 12.13 -16.03 -5.73
N GLN A 56 10.79 -16.07 -5.59
CA GLN A 56 10.00 -17.20 -6.09
C GLN A 56 9.99 -17.28 -7.63
N MET A 57 10.03 -16.16 -8.30
CA MET A 57 10.04 -16.08 -9.78
C MET A 57 11.45 -16.23 -10.36
N GLY A 58 12.51 -16.04 -9.57
CA GLY A 58 13.88 -16.04 -10.04
C GLY A 58 14.27 -14.77 -10.80
N VAL A 59 13.59 -13.65 -10.53
CA VAL A 59 13.84 -12.33 -11.12
C VAL A 59 14.50 -11.38 -10.13
N LYS A 60 14.94 -10.21 -10.60
CA LYS A 60 15.47 -9.14 -9.75
C LYS A 60 14.37 -8.13 -9.43
N ALA A 61 14.37 -7.63 -8.20
CA ALA A 61 13.51 -6.52 -7.82
C ALA A 61 14.22 -5.58 -6.84
N GLU A 62 13.86 -4.31 -6.89
CA GLU A 62 14.44 -3.27 -6.04
C GLU A 62 13.38 -2.25 -5.67
N MET A 63 13.37 -1.84 -4.39
CA MET A 63 12.59 -0.69 -3.94
C MET A 63 13.49 0.54 -3.94
N VAL A 64 13.02 1.61 -4.58
CA VAL A 64 13.69 2.91 -4.66
C VAL A 64 12.72 4.02 -4.27
N GLY A 65 13.25 5.18 -3.91
CA GLY A 65 12.44 6.33 -3.51
C GLY A 65 13.15 7.16 -2.44
N PRO A 66 12.54 8.26 -1.99
CA PRO A 66 13.09 9.12 -0.95
C PRO A 66 13.05 8.47 0.45
N ASP A 67 13.96 8.90 1.32
CA ASP A 67 14.00 8.49 2.72
C ASP A 67 12.84 9.09 3.55
N THR A 68 12.32 10.24 3.11
CA THR A 68 11.16 10.95 3.68
C THR A 68 10.19 11.33 2.56
N PHE A 69 8.95 11.66 2.90
CA PHE A 69 7.95 12.05 1.91
C PHE A 69 8.42 13.28 1.09
N ASP A 70 8.71 13.06 -0.19
CA ASP A 70 9.15 14.08 -1.13
C ASP A 70 8.73 13.67 -2.56
N PRO A 71 7.65 14.25 -3.11
CA PRO A 71 7.16 13.92 -4.46
C PRO A 71 8.16 14.18 -5.57
N LYS A 72 9.03 15.20 -5.39
CA LYS A 72 10.08 15.49 -6.38
C LYS A 72 11.17 14.42 -6.37
N ALA A 73 11.62 14.02 -5.20
CA ALA A 73 12.63 12.97 -5.07
C ALA A 73 12.07 11.58 -5.49
N GLU A 74 10.77 11.34 -5.35
CA GLU A 74 10.09 10.18 -5.90
C GLU A 74 10.12 10.20 -7.44
N HIS A 75 9.78 11.34 -8.07
CA HIS A 75 9.94 11.55 -9.52
C HIS A 75 11.38 11.25 -9.97
N ASP A 76 12.38 11.84 -9.30
CA ASP A 76 13.78 11.62 -9.63
C ASP A 76 14.16 10.13 -9.54
N ALA A 77 13.66 9.39 -8.53
CA ALA A 77 13.87 7.95 -8.39
C ALA A 77 13.23 7.13 -9.53
N PHE A 78 12.02 7.51 -9.96
CA PHE A 78 11.35 6.91 -11.11
C PHE A 78 12.15 7.12 -12.40
N GLN A 79 12.62 8.35 -12.64
CA GLN A 79 13.46 8.69 -13.80
C GLN A 79 14.80 7.92 -13.81
N HIS A 80 15.43 7.75 -12.63
CA HIS A 80 16.63 6.92 -12.52
C HIS A 80 16.36 5.46 -12.89
N ALA A 81 15.24 4.88 -12.45
CA ALA A 81 14.86 3.52 -12.82
C ALA A 81 14.66 3.37 -14.34
N LEU A 82 14.08 4.39 -15.01
CA LEU A 82 13.90 4.40 -16.47
C LEU A 82 15.22 4.55 -17.23
N ALA A 83 16.23 5.24 -16.66
CA ALA A 83 17.50 5.53 -17.30
C ALA A 83 18.51 4.39 -17.22
N GLU A 84 18.16 3.27 -16.58
CA GLU A 84 19.04 2.09 -16.48
C GLU A 84 19.40 1.55 -17.88
N LYS A 85 20.62 1.01 -18.02
CA LYS A 85 21.10 0.44 -19.30
C LYS A 85 20.22 -0.69 -19.80
N ILE A 86 19.74 -1.53 -18.88
CA ILE A 86 18.78 -2.58 -19.16
C ILE A 86 17.44 -2.01 -18.75
N LYS A 87 16.53 -1.89 -19.70
CA LYS A 87 15.18 -1.40 -19.42
C LYS A 87 14.52 -2.23 -18.33
N PRO A 88 13.80 -1.60 -17.39
CA PRO A 88 12.98 -2.33 -16.42
C PRO A 88 12.00 -3.27 -17.13
N ALA A 89 11.84 -4.48 -16.59
CA ALA A 89 10.78 -5.39 -17.02
C ALA A 89 9.40 -4.85 -16.63
N GLY A 90 9.34 -4.02 -15.58
CA GLY A 90 8.15 -3.28 -15.18
C GLY A 90 8.41 -2.42 -13.95
N ILE A 91 7.50 -1.47 -13.70
CA ILE A 91 7.57 -0.55 -12.57
C ILE A 91 6.25 -0.56 -11.80
N MET A 92 6.33 -0.78 -10.49
CA MET A 92 5.29 -0.42 -9.53
C MET A 92 5.59 0.96 -8.97
N VAL A 93 4.60 1.83 -8.85
CA VAL A 93 4.78 3.16 -8.25
C VAL A 93 3.62 3.52 -7.34
N SER A 94 3.94 4.09 -6.17
CA SER A 94 2.95 4.71 -5.30
C SER A 94 3.00 6.22 -5.52
N ALA A 95 1.98 6.78 -6.15
CA ALA A 95 2.01 8.19 -6.54
C ALA A 95 1.80 9.11 -5.33
N ALA A 96 2.88 9.72 -4.81
CA ALA A 96 2.82 10.74 -3.76
C ALA A 96 1.99 11.95 -4.21
N ASP A 97 2.19 12.37 -5.44
CA ASP A 97 1.38 13.34 -6.15
C ASP A 97 1.03 12.79 -7.55
N PRO A 98 -0.22 12.42 -7.81
CA PRO A 98 -0.63 11.88 -9.09
C PRO A 98 -0.36 12.81 -10.27
N SER A 99 -0.38 14.13 -10.08
CA SER A 99 -0.12 15.11 -11.14
C SER A 99 1.34 15.14 -11.56
N VAL A 100 2.24 14.88 -10.64
CA VAL A 100 3.69 14.76 -10.88
C VAL A 100 4.02 13.44 -11.56
N MET A 101 3.40 12.34 -11.07
CA MET A 101 3.75 10.98 -11.53
C MET A 101 3.07 10.58 -12.85
N GLN A 102 1.93 11.18 -13.20
CA GLN A 102 1.21 10.84 -14.44
C GLN A 102 2.07 10.95 -15.70
N PRO A 103 2.81 12.04 -15.95
CA PRO A 103 3.69 12.14 -17.14
C PRO A 103 4.76 11.05 -17.19
N ASP A 104 5.31 10.68 -16.04
CA ASP A 104 6.34 9.65 -15.93
C ASP A 104 5.80 8.26 -16.25
N ILE A 105 4.64 7.93 -15.69
CA ILE A 105 3.92 6.68 -15.98
C ILE A 105 3.60 6.59 -17.46
N ASP A 106 3.05 7.66 -18.04
CA ASP A 106 2.65 7.71 -19.45
C ASP A 106 3.86 7.56 -20.38
N ALA A 107 5.00 8.17 -20.01
CA ALA A 107 6.25 8.07 -20.76
C ALA A 107 6.85 6.65 -20.69
N ALA A 108 6.81 6.00 -19.54
CA ALA A 108 7.29 4.63 -19.36
C ALA A 108 6.46 3.64 -20.19
N VAL A 109 5.12 3.75 -20.12
CA VAL A 109 4.20 2.92 -20.89
C VAL A 109 4.40 3.16 -22.40
N GLY A 110 4.60 4.41 -22.84
CA GLY A 110 4.92 4.76 -24.23
C GLY A 110 6.26 4.19 -24.71
N GLN A 111 7.19 3.85 -23.80
CA GLN A 111 8.44 3.16 -24.11
C GLN A 111 8.33 1.62 -24.08
N GLY A 112 7.11 1.10 -23.89
CA GLY A 112 6.86 -0.35 -23.83
C GLY A 112 7.14 -0.99 -22.48
N ILE A 113 7.25 -0.19 -21.39
CA ILE A 113 7.46 -0.68 -20.03
C ILE A 113 6.10 -0.72 -19.31
N PRO A 114 5.62 -1.89 -18.85
CA PRO A 114 4.37 -1.96 -18.10
C PRO A 114 4.54 -1.25 -16.74
N VAL A 115 3.56 -0.41 -16.41
CA VAL A 115 3.50 0.30 -15.13
C VAL A 115 2.18 -0.02 -14.44
N ILE A 116 2.26 -0.33 -13.14
CA ILE A 116 1.12 -0.43 -12.25
C ILE A 116 1.29 0.56 -11.09
N THR A 117 0.19 1.03 -10.54
CA THR A 117 0.23 1.78 -9.29
C THR A 117 -0.01 0.86 -8.10
N VAL A 118 0.55 1.23 -6.94
CA VAL A 118 0.41 0.49 -5.68
C VAL A 118 0.20 1.47 -4.53
N ASP A 119 -0.66 1.13 -3.56
CA ASP A 119 -0.97 1.94 -2.37
C ASP A 119 -1.66 3.28 -2.67
N SER A 120 -1.01 4.20 -3.39
CA SER A 120 -1.60 5.45 -3.88
C SER A 120 -1.66 5.46 -5.40
N ASP A 121 -2.82 5.77 -5.96
CA ASP A 121 -3.13 5.66 -7.38
C ASP A 121 -2.88 6.95 -8.17
N ALA A 122 -2.67 6.81 -9.47
CA ALA A 122 -2.68 7.88 -10.47
C ALA A 122 -3.70 7.53 -11.58
N PRO A 123 -5.01 7.64 -11.31
CA PRO A 123 -6.05 7.07 -12.15
C PRO A 123 -6.16 7.73 -13.54
N ALA A 124 -5.66 8.96 -13.71
CA ALA A 124 -5.63 9.66 -14.99
C ALA A 124 -4.46 9.23 -15.90
N SER A 125 -3.50 8.45 -15.36
CA SER A 125 -2.35 7.95 -16.11
C SER A 125 -2.68 6.71 -16.96
N LYS A 126 -1.72 6.30 -17.78
CA LYS A 126 -1.78 5.04 -18.55
C LYS A 126 -1.36 3.81 -17.75
N ARG A 127 -1.36 3.87 -16.42
CA ARG A 127 -1.10 2.69 -15.60
C ARG A 127 -2.04 1.55 -15.97
N LEU A 128 -1.59 0.31 -15.86
CA LEU A 128 -2.38 -0.84 -16.30
C LEU A 128 -3.39 -1.31 -15.24
N THR A 129 -2.99 -1.31 -13.98
CA THR A 129 -3.84 -1.66 -12.83
C THR A 129 -3.38 -0.94 -11.58
N PHE A 130 -4.28 -0.81 -10.61
CA PHE A 130 -3.96 -0.38 -9.25
C PHE A 130 -4.02 -1.58 -8.31
N VAL A 131 -2.99 -1.77 -7.48
CA VAL A 131 -2.91 -2.83 -6.46
C VAL A 131 -2.87 -2.18 -5.08
N GLY A 132 -3.89 -2.38 -4.27
CA GLY A 132 -3.94 -1.67 -2.98
C GLY A 132 -5.17 -1.97 -2.14
N THR A 133 -5.40 -1.08 -1.20
CA THR A 133 -6.57 -1.04 -0.32
C THR A 133 -7.76 -0.39 -1.06
N ASP A 134 -8.96 -0.86 -0.81
CA ASP A 134 -10.15 -0.07 -1.08
C ASP A 134 -10.21 1.08 -0.06
N ASN A 135 -9.67 2.23 -0.46
CA ASN A 135 -9.45 3.36 0.43
C ASN A 135 -10.75 4.01 0.90
N TYR A 136 -11.77 4.06 0.02
CA TYR A 136 -13.09 4.54 0.42
C TYR A 136 -13.71 3.64 1.48
N ARG A 137 -13.64 2.34 1.30
CA ARG A 137 -14.14 1.36 2.28
C ARG A 137 -13.35 1.40 3.58
N ALA A 138 -12.02 1.56 3.53
CA ALA A 138 -11.20 1.76 4.72
C ALA A 138 -11.65 3.01 5.51
N GLY A 139 -11.96 4.11 4.81
CA GLY A 139 -12.54 5.32 5.39
C GLY A 139 -13.89 5.06 6.06
N LEU A 140 -14.80 4.34 5.38
CA LEU A 140 -16.08 3.94 5.97
C LEU A 140 -15.92 3.09 7.25
N MET A 141 -14.98 2.13 7.25
CA MET A 141 -14.69 1.30 8.42
C MET A 141 -14.17 2.14 9.59
N GLY A 142 -13.27 3.08 9.33
CA GLY A 142 -12.76 4.00 10.35
C GLY A 142 -13.86 4.93 10.88
N ALA A 143 -14.72 5.43 10.01
CA ALA A 143 -15.88 6.24 10.40
C ALA A 143 -16.85 5.46 11.30
N GLN A 144 -17.16 4.21 10.97
CA GLN A 144 -18.00 3.34 11.78
C GLN A 144 -17.42 3.13 13.18
N LEU A 145 -16.10 2.92 13.28
CA LEU A 145 -15.41 2.82 14.57
C LEU A 145 -15.55 4.13 15.35
N ALA A 146 -15.27 5.28 14.71
CA ALA A 146 -15.38 6.60 15.35
C ALA A 146 -16.80 6.89 15.82
N VAL A 147 -17.83 6.61 14.99
CA VAL A 147 -19.25 6.74 15.37
C VAL A 147 -19.59 5.93 16.61
N LYS A 148 -19.17 4.66 16.65
CA LYS A 148 -19.40 3.77 17.79
C LYS A 148 -18.75 4.31 19.06
N GLN A 149 -17.50 4.74 18.99
CA GLN A 149 -16.73 5.20 20.15
C GLN A 149 -17.21 6.56 20.65
N LEU A 150 -17.59 7.47 19.75
CA LEU A 150 -18.14 8.78 20.05
C LEU A 150 -19.64 8.75 20.39
N GLN A 151 -20.27 7.58 20.30
CA GLN A 151 -21.72 7.42 20.53
C GLN A 151 -22.56 8.36 19.63
N GLY A 152 -22.11 8.57 18.40
CA GLY A 152 -22.81 9.34 17.37
C GLY A 152 -22.71 10.85 17.49
N LYS A 153 -21.89 11.41 18.39
CA LYS A 153 -21.72 12.86 18.56
C LYS A 153 -20.30 13.24 18.98
N GLY A 154 -19.85 14.40 18.55
CA GLY A 154 -18.55 14.96 18.92
C GLY A 154 -17.89 15.71 17.78
N ASN A 155 -16.88 16.48 18.13
CA ASN A 155 -16.02 17.19 17.19
C ASN A 155 -14.77 16.37 16.92
N VAL A 156 -14.41 16.18 15.68
CA VAL A 156 -13.22 15.40 15.28
C VAL A 156 -12.24 16.28 14.50
N ALA A 157 -10.95 16.10 14.77
CA ALA A 157 -9.84 16.57 13.96
C ALA A 157 -9.28 15.43 13.13
N ILE A 158 -9.02 15.68 11.83
CA ILE A 158 -8.47 14.68 10.90
C ILE A 158 -7.05 15.10 10.51
N PHE A 159 -6.11 14.14 10.58
CA PHE A 159 -4.74 14.27 10.09
C PHE A 159 -4.58 13.51 8.79
N THR A 160 -4.07 14.16 7.75
CA THR A 160 -4.00 13.61 6.39
C THR A 160 -2.89 14.27 5.57
N MET A 161 -2.72 13.84 4.34
CA MET A 161 -1.97 14.52 3.28
C MET A 161 -2.91 14.65 2.06
N PRO A 162 -3.51 15.82 1.84
CA PRO A 162 -4.66 15.97 0.94
C PRO A 162 -4.33 15.78 -0.54
N GLU A 163 -3.06 15.78 -0.93
CA GLU A 163 -2.67 15.58 -2.33
C GLU A 163 -2.65 14.10 -2.74
N GLN A 164 -2.50 13.18 -1.78
CA GLN A 164 -2.49 11.74 -2.08
C GLN A 164 -3.90 11.22 -2.40
N ALA A 165 -4.02 10.47 -3.49
CA ALA A 165 -5.29 9.93 -3.96
C ALA A 165 -5.95 8.97 -2.95
N ASN A 166 -5.15 8.06 -2.35
CA ASN A 166 -5.63 7.11 -1.34
C ASN A 166 -6.18 7.81 -0.09
N LEU A 167 -5.58 8.92 0.34
CA LEU A 167 -6.05 9.67 1.51
C LEU A 167 -7.28 10.54 1.20
N LYS A 168 -7.41 11.03 -0.03
CA LYS A 168 -8.66 11.67 -0.51
C LYS A 168 -9.83 10.68 -0.45
N ASP A 169 -9.64 9.46 -0.93
CA ASP A 169 -10.68 8.43 -0.92
C ASP A 169 -11.04 8.00 0.51
N ARG A 170 -10.04 7.87 1.41
CA ARG A 170 -10.31 7.60 2.84
C ARG A 170 -11.11 8.71 3.47
N LEU A 171 -10.72 9.97 3.24
CA LEU A 171 -11.44 11.14 3.75
C LEU A 171 -12.89 11.17 3.25
N HIS A 172 -13.11 10.85 1.97
CA HIS A 172 -14.45 10.71 1.40
C HIS A 172 -15.27 9.65 2.14
N GLY A 173 -14.67 8.47 2.39
CA GLY A 173 -15.31 7.42 3.19
C GLY A 173 -15.68 7.88 4.60
N TYR A 174 -14.85 8.69 5.26
CA TYR A 174 -15.20 9.28 6.57
C TYR A 174 -16.35 10.28 6.46
N HIS A 175 -16.36 11.15 5.45
CA HIS A 175 -17.46 12.09 5.22
C HIS A 175 -18.79 11.34 5.07
N ASP A 176 -18.85 10.36 4.18
CA ASP A 176 -20.07 9.58 3.93
C ASP A 176 -20.49 8.75 5.17
N GLY A 177 -19.49 8.18 5.88
CA GLY A 177 -19.74 7.45 7.12
C GLY A 177 -20.30 8.32 8.26
N PHE A 178 -20.05 9.62 8.22
CA PHE A 178 -20.61 10.58 9.19
C PHE A 178 -21.89 11.25 8.71
N GLU A 179 -22.27 11.17 7.44
CA GLU A 179 -23.40 11.88 6.86
C GLU A 179 -24.73 11.62 7.61
N THR A 180 -24.96 10.37 8.03
CA THR A 180 -26.15 9.98 8.79
C THR A 180 -26.02 10.24 10.30
N HIS A 181 -24.88 10.72 10.77
CA HIS A 181 -24.56 11.00 12.17
C HIS A 181 -24.31 12.48 12.41
N LEU A 182 -25.35 13.32 12.23
CA LEU A 182 -25.28 14.78 12.30
C LEU A 182 -24.71 15.37 13.60
N GLY A 183 -24.61 14.56 14.65
CA GLY A 183 -23.94 14.92 15.91
C GLY A 183 -22.41 14.90 15.82
N ILE A 184 -21.81 14.29 14.79
CA ILE A 184 -20.36 14.27 14.57
C ILE A 184 -20.00 15.38 13.58
N LYS A 185 -18.99 16.17 13.91
CA LYS A 185 -18.51 17.27 13.07
C LYS A 185 -17.01 17.17 12.86
N ILE A 186 -16.57 17.17 11.61
CA ILE A 186 -15.17 17.41 11.28
C ILE A 186 -14.94 18.91 11.44
N VAL A 187 -14.22 19.30 12.50
CA VAL A 187 -13.97 20.71 12.81
C VAL A 187 -12.62 21.18 12.33
N GLU A 188 -11.75 20.25 11.98
CA GLU A 188 -10.40 20.54 11.51
C GLU A 188 -9.86 19.42 10.65
N THR A 189 -9.12 19.78 9.60
CA THR A 189 -8.33 18.86 8.77
C THR A 189 -6.92 19.41 8.68
N VAL A 190 -5.95 18.64 9.16
CA VAL A 190 -4.54 19.03 9.29
C VAL A 190 -3.73 18.30 8.23
N ASP A 191 -3.06 19.05 7.36
CA ASP A 191 -2.07 18.48 6.44
C ASP A 191 -0.74 18.27 7.17
N ILE A 192 -0.35 17.01 7.36
CA ILE A 192 0.91 16.67 8.04
C ILE A 192 2.13 16.68 7.12
N LYS A 193 1.95 16.82 5.80
CA LYS A 193 3.05 16.91 4.81
C LYS A 193 4.08 15.78 4.93
N GLY A 194 3.65 14.60 5.39
CA GLY A 194 4.53 13.44 5.63
C GLY A 194 5.46 13.56 6.84
N ASP A 195 5.25 14.55 7.72
CA ASP A 195 6.04 14.76 8.95
C ASP A 195 5.15 14.52 10.18
N ALA A 196 5.42 13.44 10.90
CA ALA A 196 4.72 13.08 12.13
C ALA A 196 4.80 14.16 13.21
N ARG A 197 5.86 15.00 13.22
CA ARG A 197 6.03 16.09 14.17
C ARG A 197 4.92 17.13 14.05
N ILE A 198 4.38 17.33 12.86
CA ILE A 198 3.25 18.26 12.68
C ILE A 198 2.03 17.79 13.48
N ALA A 199 1.77 16.48 13.53
CA ALA A 199 0.67 15.93 14.32
C ALA A 199 0.95 16.08 15.83
N PHE A 200 2.20 15.85 16.27
CA PHE A 200 2.62 16.09 17.65
C PHE A 200 2.45 17.55 18.05
N ASP A 201 3.08 18.46 17.29
CA ASP A 201 3.11 19.90 17.59
C ASP A 201 1.70 20.49 17.59
N HIS A 202 0.88 20.13 16.61
CA HIS A 202 -0.51 20.57 16.52
C HIS A 202 -1.33 20.10 17.74
N THR A 203 -1.22 18.82 18.12
CA THR A 203 -1.93 18.29 19.29
C THR A 203 -1.44 18.94 20.58
N GLN A 204 -0.13 19.16 20.72
CA GLN A 204 0.45 19.86 21.88
C GLN A 204 -0.02 21.31 21.93
N GLU A 205 -0.13 22.00 20.79
CA GLU A 205 -0.67 23.37 20.72
C GLU A 205 -2.12 23.45 21.22
N LEU A 206 -2.97 22.46 20.89
CA LEU A 206 -4.34 22.38 21.41
C LEU A 206 -4.35 22.28 22.95
N VAL A 207 -3.39 21.53 23.53
CA VAL A 207 -3.22 21.40 24.98
C VAL A 207 -2.77 22.74 25.61
N ASP A 208 -1.70 23.35 25.06
CA ASP A 208 -1.09 24.55 25.57
C ASP A 208 -2.07 25.74 25.54
N LYS A 209 -2.87 25.84 24.48
CA LYS A 209 -3.94 26.83 24.34
C LYS A 209 -5.20 26.50 25.14
N LYS A 210 -5.25 25.36 25.84
CA LYS A 210 -6.39 24.93 26.65
C LYS A 210 -7.68 24.80 25.82
N ILE A 211 -7.57 24.38 24.57
CA ILE A 211 -8.70 24.18 23.65
C ILE A 211 -8.87 22.71 23.23
N ILE A 212 -8.05 21.82 23.75
CA ILE A 212 -8.12 20.36 23.49
C ILE A 212 -9.51 19.79 23.83
N ASP A 213 -10.23 20.38 24.78
CA ASP A 213 -11.57 19.94 25.17
C ASP A 213 -12.63 20.19 24.09
N LYS A 214 -12.34 21.02 23.10
CA LYS A 214 -13.22 21.23 21.93
C LYS A 214 -13.16 20.08 20.93
N ILE A 215 -12.19 19.19 21.03
CA ILE A 215 -12.00 18.02 20.17
C ILE A 215 -12.33 16.76 20.97
N ASP A 216 -13.26 15.98 20.50
CA ASP A 216 -13.71 14.72 21.11
C ASP A 216 -12.98 13.51 20.49
N GLY A 217 -12.56 13.63 19.22
CA GLY A 217 -11.86 12.56 18.51
C GLY A 217 -10.76 13.05 17.57
N PHE A 218 -9.74 12.24 17.41
CA PHE A 218 -8.62 12.41 16.48
C PHE A 218 -8.61 11.25 15.52
N ILE A 219 -8.56 11.54 14.23
CA ILE A 219 -8.58 10.54 13.16
C ILE A 219 -7.35 10.77 12.29
N CYS A 220 -6.56 9.71 12.07
CA CYS A 220 -5.40 9.78 11.20
C CYS A 220 -5.61 8.86 10.00
N LEU A 221 -5.45 9.42 8.80
CA LEU A 221 -5.70 8.68 7.55
C LEU A 221 -4.46 7.94 7.04
N GLU A 222 -3.34 8.04 7.76
CA GLU A 222 -2.05 7.42 7.43
C GLU A 222 -1.33 6.91 8.71
N ALA A 223 -0.17 6.25 8.54
CA ALA A 223 0.49 5.45 9.59
C ALA A 223 1.11 6.27 10.74
N ILE A 224 1.61 7.49 10.46
CA ILE A 224 2.60 8.14 11.35
C ILE A 224 2.01 9.14 12.34
N ALA A 225 0.82 9.71 12.09
CA ALA A 225 0.26 10.78 12.92
C ALA A 225 -0.33 10.30 14.24
N CYS A 226 -1.13 9.24 14.24
CA CYS A 226 -1.86 8.83 15.45
C CYS A 226 -0.98 8.37 16.61
N PRO A 227 0.17 7.72 16.44
CA PRO A 227 1.09 7.49 17.55
C PRO A 227 1.56 8.76 18.24
N GLU A 228 1.74 9.85 17.50
CA GLU A 228 2.14 11.15 18.05
C GLU A 228 0.98 11.81 18.81
N VAL A 229 -0.23 11.77 18.27
CA VAL A 229 -1.44 12.23 18.97
C VAL A 229 -1.61 11.49 20.30
N ALA A 230 -1.51 10.17 20.29
CA ALA A 230 -1.64 9.33 21.48
C ALA A 230 -0.56 9.65 22.53
N ASP A 231 0.69 9.89 22.09
CA ASP A 231 1.80 10.27 22.94
C ASP A 231 1.54 11.61 23.67
N VAL A 232 1.08 12.64 22.92
CA VAL A 232 0.72 13.95 23.53
C VAL A 232 -0.40 13.80 24.55
N LEU A 233 -1.46 13.08 24.23
CA LEU A 233 -2.59 12.84 25.12
C LEU A 233 -2.15 12.11 26.39
N ASP A 234 -1.28 11.09 26.27
CA ASP A 234 -0.78 10.31 27.41
C ASP A 234 0.13 11.13 28.32
N ARG A 235 1.10 11.85 27.77
CA ARG A 235 2.02 12.72 28.52
C ARG A 235 1.28 13.81 29.32
N ASN A 236 0.24 14.38 28.75
CA ASN A 236 -0.58 15.40 29.38
C ASN A 236 -1.71 14.82 30.24
N LYS A 237 -1.80 13.48 30.41
CA LYS A 237 -2.83 12.78 31.19
C LYS A 237 -4.26 13.11 30.74
N ILE A 238 -4.44 13.39 29.47
CA ILE A 238 -5.75 13.67 28.86
C ILE A 238 -6.42 12.34 28.52
N GLY A 239 -7.59 12.10 29.12
CA GLY A 239 -8.45 10.95 28.84
C GLY A 239 -9.72 11.34 28.10
N GLY A 240 -10.52 10.33 27.72
CA GLY A 240 -11.85 10.53 27.13
C GLY A 240 -11.84 10.99 25.67
N LYS A 241 -10.68 11.04 25.02
CA LYS A 241 -10.56 11.32 23.59
C LYS A 241 -10.56 10.01 22.78
N VAL A 242 -11.31 9.98 21.69
CA VAL A 242 -11.31 8.86 20.74
C VAL A 242 -10.18 9.06 19.73
N VAL A 243 -9.32 8.06 19.57
CA VAL A 243 -8.27 8.09 18.53
C VAL A 243 -8.50 6.91 17.59
N VAL A 244 -8.67 7.19 16.30
CA VAL A 244 -8.81 6.18 15.24
C VAL A 244 -7.64 6.31 14.29
N ALA A 245 -6.87 5.22 14.17
CA ALA A 245 -5.63 5.20 13.42
C ALA A 245 -5.76 4.44 12.08
N MET A 246 -4.68 4.47 11.33
CA MET A 246 -4.44 3.68 10.13
C MET A 246 -3.15 2.89 10.30
N ASP A 247 -3.09 1.71 9.67
CA ASP A 247 -1.94 0.81 9.65
C ASP A 247 -1.60 0.13 10.99
N THR A 248 -0.65 -0.81 10.91
CA THR A 248 -0.25 -1.67 12.04
C THR A 248 1.20 -1.43 12.45
N ASP A 249 1.62 -0.17 12.44
CA ASP A 249 2.89 0.22 13.03
C ASP A 249 2.96 -0.23 14.50
N GLN A 250 4.14 -0.65 14.96
CA GLN A 250 4.31 -1.19 16.31
C GLN A 250 3.82 -0.21 17.39
N ARG A 251 4.10 1.09 17.24
CA ARG A 251 3.67 2.11 18.19
C ARG A 251 2.14 2.23 18.23
N THR A 252 1.48 2.15 17.07
CA THR A 252 0.02 2.13 16.98
C THR A 252 -0.56 0.93 17.74
N LEU A 253 -0.02 -0.27 17.52
CA LEU A 253 -0.47 -1.48 18.22
C LEU A 253 -0.24 -1.40 19.74
N GLU A 254 0.89 -0.85 20.17
CA GLU A 254 1.17 -0.61 21.59
C GLU A 254 0.19 0.36 22.23
N TRP A 255 -0.20 1.44 21.52
CA TRP A 255 -1.20 2.40 22.01
C TRP A 255 -2.61 1.81 22.04
N ILE A 256 -2.96 0.89 21.13
CA ILE A 256 -4.22 0.13 21.22
C ILE A 256 -4.22 -0.72 22.48
N LYS A 257 -3.13 -1.43 22.80
CA LYS A 257 -3.02 -2.22 24.05
C LYS A 257 -3.16 -1.39 25.31
N LYS A 258 -2.72 -0.13 25.28
CA LYS A 258 -2.81 0.83 26.39
C LYS A 258 -4.15 1.59 26.43
N ASP A 259 -5.12 1.25 25.58
CA ASP A 259 -6.42 1.95 25.45
C ASP A 259 -6.29 3.44 25.11
N ARG A 260 -5.20 3.86 24.44
CA ARG A 260 -5.01 5.24 23.96
C ARG A 260 -5.46 5.42 22.53
N ILE A 261 -5.43 4.38 21.73
CA ILE A 261 -6.01 4.30 20.38
C ILE A 261 -7.14 3.29 20.43
N ALA A 262 -8.32 3.68 19.97
CA ALA A 262 -9.52 2.84 19.99
C ALA A 262 -9.44 1.67 19.00
N GLY A 263 -8.72 1.89 17.91
CA GLY A 263 -8.45 0.89 16.89
C GLY A 263 -7.81 1.52 15.66
N THR A 264 -7.37 0.67 14.75
CA THR A 264 -6.74 1.05 13.48
C THR A 264 -7.32 0.23 12.34
N ILE A 265 -7.29 0.79 11.14
CA ILE A 265 -7.61 0.05 9.92
C ILE A 265 -6.30 -0.45 9.30
N ALA A 266 -6.10 -1.75 9.36
CA ALA A 266 -4.91 -2.40 8.83
C ALA A 266 -4.99 -2.53 7.31
N GLN A 267 -3.92 -2.16 6.62
CA GLN A 267 -3.64 -2.47 5.23
C GLN A 267 -2.71 -3.71 5.13
N LYS A 268 -2.41 -4.14 3.90
CA LYS A 268 -1.56 -5.31 3.67
C LYS A 268 -0.38 -4.98 2.73
N PRO A 269 0.57 -4.15 3.19
CA PRO A 269 1.69 -3.72 2.34
C PRO A 269 2.55 -4.88 1.82
N PHE A 270 2.80 -5.92 2.63
CA PHE A 270 3.46 -7.14 2.15
C PHE A 270 2.72 -7.74 0.94
N THR A 271 1.40 -7.87 1.05
CA THR A 271 0.57 -8.43 -0.04
C THR A 271 0.59 -7.53 -1.28
N MET A 272 0.62 -6.20 -1.09
CA MET A 272 0.75 -5.24 -2.20
C MET A 272 2.04 -5.45 -2.97
N GLY A 273 3.18 -5.55 -2.29
CA GLY A 273 4.47 -5.83 -2.94
C GLY A 273 4.52 -7.21 -3.60
N PHE A 274 4.02 -8.24 -2.90
CA PHE A 274 4.04 -9.61 -3.38
C PHE A 274 3.09 -9.83 -4.59
N ALA A 275 1.82 -9.47 -4.45
CA ALA A 275 0.83 -9.64 -5.51
C ALA A 275 1.05 -8.65 -6.66
N GLY A 276 1.51 -7.42 -6.33
CA GLY A 276 1.84 -6.39 -7.31
C GLY A 276 2.94 -6.85 -8.26
N LEU A 277 4.03 -7.45 -7.74
CA LEU A 277 5.06 -8.01 -8.62
C LEU A 277 4.52 -9.14 -9.50
N GLY A 278 3.66 -10.02 -8.96
CA GLY A 278 3.05 -11.08 -9.76
C GLY A 278 2.17 -10.55 -10.89
N ALA A 279 1.40 -9.49 -10.62
CA ALA A 279 0.58 -8.83 -11.63
C ALA A 279 1.46 -8.15 -12.69
N LEU A 280 2.51 -7.45 -12.25
CA LEU A 280 3.43 -6.74 -13.14
C LEU A 280 4.22 -7.71 -14.03
N ASP A 281 4.67 -8.83 -13.48
CA ASP A 281 5.33 -9.91 -14.22
C ASP A 281 4.41 -10.49 -15.31
N ALA A 282 3.16 -10.77 -14.97
CA ALA A 282 2.18 -11.22 -15.95
C ALA A 282 1.97 -10.20 -17.08
N LEU A 283 1.95 -8.91 -16.75
CA LEU A 283 1.80 -7.83 -17.72
C LEU A 283 3.07 -7.61 -18.57
N HIS A 284 4.24 -7.95 -18.05
CA HIS A 284 5.49 -7.94 -18.83
C HIS A 284 5.49 -9.05 -19.88
N HIS A 285 5.13 -10.26 -19.50
CA HIS A 285 5.15 -11.42 -20.40
C HIS A 285 3.94 -11.50 -21.34
N TYR A 286 2.79 -10.95 -20.92
CA TYR A 286 1.53 -10.95 -21.67
C TYR A 286 0.88 -9.58 -21.67
N PRO A 287 1.55 -8.57 -22.27
CA PRO A 287 1.01 -7.21 -22.26
C PRO A 287 -0.28 -7.11 -23.08
N PRO A 288 -1.24 -6.28 -22.65
CA PRO A 288 -2.35 -5.91 -23.51
C PRO A 288 -1.84 -5.13 -24.73
N ASN A 289 -2.50 -5.28 -25.88
CA ASN A 289 -2.04 -4.67 -27.13
C ASN A 289 -3.10 -3.72 -27.69
N PRO A 290 -2.74 -2.46 -27.98
CA PRO A 290 -1.45 -1.80 -27.73
C PRO A 290 -1.27 -1.43 -26.25
N LEU A 291 -0.02 -1.51 -25.74
CA LEU A 291 0.28 -1.26 -24.31
C LEU A 291 -0.08 0.17 -23.89
N GLU A 292 0.15 1.15 -24.76
CA GLU A 292 -0.08 2.59 -24.51
C GLU A 292 -1.55 3.01 -24.47
N LYS A 293 -2.48 2.10 -24.77
CA LYS A 293 -3.91 2.38 -24.60
C LYS A 293 -4.22 2.60 -23.11
N PRO A 294 -5.09 3.56 -22.73
CA PRO A 294 -5.45 3.78 -21.33
C PRO A 294 -6.40 2.68 -20.81
N TRP A 295 -5.85 1.48 -20.64
CA TRP A 295 -6.61 0.28 -20.31
C TRP A 295 -7.38 0.40 -18.99
N ALA A 296 -6.84 1.12 -18.01
CA ALA A 296 -7.53 1.35 -16.74
C ALA A 296 -8.85 2.15 -16.86
N GLN A 297 -9.04 2.83 -17.97
CA GLN A 297 -10.23 3.64 -18.25
C GLN A 297 -11.17 2.95 -19.28
N ASP A 298 -10.74 1.81 -19.84
CA ASP A 298 -11.55 1.06 -20.79
C ASP A 298 -12.43 0.04 -20.04
N PRO A 299 -13.77 0.15 -20.13
CA PRO A 299 -14.68 -0.80 -19.48
C PRO A 299 -14.57 -2.22 -20.03
N LEU A 300 -13.96 -2.40 -21.20
CA LEU A 300 -13.71 -3.70 -21.82
C LEU A 300 -12.24 -4.14 -21.68
N SER A 301 -11.49 -3.55 -20.75
CA SER A 301 -10.10 -3.91 -20.50
C SER A 301 -9.96 -5.41 -20.15
N PRO A 302 -8.99 -6.13 -20.77
CA PRO A 302 -8.65 -7.48 -20.35
C PRO A 302 -7.87 -7.51 -19.04
N VAL A 303 -7.43 -6.35 -18.53
CA VAL A 303 -6.70 -6.18 -17.28
C VAL A 303 -7.65 -5.64 -16.22
N ALA A 304 -7.67 -6.27 -15.04
CA ALA A 304 -8.43 -5.73 -13.92
C ALA A 304 -7.93 -4.32 -13.57
N THR A 305 -8.83 -3.36 -13.47
CA THR A 305 -8.47 -1.96 -13.17
C THR A 305 -8.00 -1.77 -11.73
N PHE A 306 -8.43 -2.68 -10.83
CA PHE A 306 -8.11 -2.71 -9.41
C PHE A 306 -7.93 -4.14 -8.90
N ILE A 307 -6.87 -4.37 -8.12
CA ILE A 307 -6.60 -5.60 -7.38
C ILE A 307 -6.57 -5.26 -5.89
N GLY A 308 -7.67 -5.55 -5.20
CA GLY A 308 -7.81 -5.28 -3.77
C GLY A 308 -6.98 -6.24 -2.92
N THR A 309 -6.18 -5.71 -2.01
CA THR A 309 -5.43 -6.51 -1.03
C THR A 309 -6.19 -6.73 0.27
N GLY A 310 -7.28 -6.01 0.46
CA GLY A 310 -8.16 -6.08 1.62
C GLY A 310 -7.68 -5.20 2.79
N GLU A 311 -8.63 -4.86 3.64
CA GLU A 311 -8.46 -4.08 4.86
C GLU A 311 -9.10 -4.81 6.05
N LEU A 312 -8.64 -4.50 7.27
CA LEU A 312 -9.13 -5.13 8.48
C LEU A 312 -9.13 -4.15 9.65
N LEU A 313 -10.21 -4.13 10.44
CA LEU A 313 -10.23 -3.44 11.72
C LEU A 313 -9.38 -4.21 12.75
N VAL A 314 -8.43 -3.51 13.36
CA VAL A 314 -7.64 -3.99 14.49
C VAL A 314 -7.96 -3.14 15.70
N ASP A 315 -8.44 -3.78 16.75
CA ASP A 315 -8.73 -3.18 18.05
C ASP A 315 -8.17 -4.05 19.18
N LYS A 316 -8.50 -3.71 20.41
CA LYS A 316 -8.02 -4.46 21.59
C LYS A 316 -8.38 -5.95 21.58
N SER A 317 -9.43 -6.35 20.88
CA SER A 317 -9.88 -7.75 20.85
C SER A 317 -8.99 -8.66 19.99
N ASN A 318 -8.24 -8.09 19.02
CA ASN A 318 -7.43 -8.86 18.08
C ASN A 318 -5.99 -8.34 17.87
N VAL A 319 -5.60 -7.25 18.54
CA VAL A 319 -4.27 -6.62 18.40
C VAL A 319 -3.10 -7.58 18.68
N ASP A 320 -3.29 -8.54 19.56
CA ASP A 320 -2.23 -9.51 19.93
C ASP A 320 -1.82 -10.40 18.74
N ASN A 321 -2.71 -10.66 17.80
CA ASN A 321 -2.40 -11.41 16.58
C ASN A 321 -1.38 -10.68 15.68
N PHE A 322 -1.37 -9.35 15.71
CA PHE A 322 -0.49 -8.52 14.90
C PHE A 322 0.89 -8.29 15.55
N VAL A 323 0.97 -8.31 16.87
CA VAL A 323 2.24 -8.11 17.59
C VAL A 323 3.14 -9.36 17.51
N SER A 324 2.55 -10.56 17.51
CA SER A 324 3.30 -11.81 17.40
C SER A 324 3.96 -12.02 16.03
N GLU A 325 3.35 -11.50 14.96
CA GLU A 325 3.91 -11.58 13.60
C GLU A 325 5.10 -10.63 13.40
N THR A 326 5.10 -9.49 14.06
CA THR A 326 6.20 -8.49 13.97
C THR A 326 7.45 -8.95 14.72
N SER A 327 7.31 -9.84 15.69
CA SER A 327 8.43 -10.37 16.53
C SER A 327 9.14 -11.59 15.91
N GLN A 328 8.63 -12.12 14.78
CA GLN A 328 9.18 -13.32 14.12
C GLN A 328 9.91 -13.02 12.79
N LYS A 329 10.20 -11.76 12.51
CA LYS A 329 10.91 -11.34 11.27
C LYS A 329 12.33 -10.87 11.55
#